data_3d8ca3e88973d639296b7e8693e91afd
#
_entry.id   3d8ca3e88973d639296b7e8693e91afd
#
_cell.length_a   1.000
_cell.length_b   1.000
_cell.length_c   1.000
_cell.angle_alpha   90.00
_cell.angle_beta   90.00
_cell.angle_gamma   90.00
#
_symmetry.space_group_name_H-M   'P 1'
#
loop_
_entity.id
_entity.type
_entity.pdbx_description
1 polymer ?
#
loop_
_entity_poly.entity_id
_entity_poly.type
_entity_poly.pdbx_seq_one_letter_code
_entity_poly.pdbx_strand_id
1 'polypeptide(L)'
;MSDLKSTERFSNRVADYVRYRPTYPPALLDWLRDAQGVGADWRVADVGAGTGISSKMFLDAGHAVVAVEPNAAMREAAVTWLGGNPRFSAVDGRADATTLNDASVDLVFVAQAFHWFDPPSARREFHRILRKGGLAAICWNSRRLDGTPFLVGYEALLQTYGTDYTSVAERYADEPRMREWFGSGWRDTAGFDHCQWLDFEALRGRLMSSSYAPKDGHPNHAPMIEALHKLFDTCQVDGKISFDYDTRVYVGEVP
;
A
#
# COMPACT_ATOMS: atom_id res chain seq x y z
N MET A 1 -7.13 15.48 15.18
CA MET A 1 -7.00 14.37 16.18
C MET A 1 -7.10 12.94 15.59
N SER A 2 -7.20 12.76 14.26
CA SER A 2 -7.24 11.43 13.61
C SER A 2 -5.87 10.80 13.36
N ASP A 3 -4.81 11.59 13.25
CA ASP A 3 -3.49 11.16 12.77
C ASP A 3 -2.68 10.28 13.75
N LEU A 4 -2.76 10.55 15.05
CA LEU A 4 -2.04 9.75 16.07
C LEU A 4 -2.54 8.29 16.14
N LYS A 5 -3.81 8.04 15.82
CA LYS A 5 -4.37 6.67 15.87
C LYS A 5 -3.92 5.78 14.70
N SER A 6 -3.55 6.35 13.54
CA SER A 6 -3.07 5.57 12.40
C SER A 6 -1.65 5.07 12.63
N THR A 7 -0.76 5.93 13.16
CA THR A 7 0.64 5.57 13.43
C THR A 7 0.80 4.50 14.51
N GLU A 8 -0.08 4.46 15.52
CA GLU A 8 -0.02 3.45 16.59
C GLU A 8 -0.58 2.08 16.16
N ARG A 9 -1.51 2.04 15.18
CA ARG A 9 -2.19 0.80 14.76
C ARG A 9 -1.25 -0.26 14.18
N PHE A 10 -0.16 0.13 13.57
CA PHE A 10 0.72 -0.75 12.80
C PHE A 10 2.00 -1.17 13.52
N SER A 11 2.44 -0.43 14.54
CA SER A 11 3.71 -0.68 15.24
C SER A 11 3.86 -2.11 15.80
N ASN A 12 2.77 -2.74 16.22
CA ASN A 12 2.78 -4.10 16.80
C ASN A 12 2.68 -5.23 15.75
N ARG A 13 2.64 -4.92 14.45
CA ARG A 13 2.43 -5.88 13.35
C ARG A 13 3.46 -5.75 12.24
N VAL A 14 4.54 -5.00 12.48
CA VAL A 14 5.54 -4.66 11.47
C VAL A 14 6.19 -5.90 10.85
N ALA A 15 6.53 -6.92 11.64
CA ALA A 15 7.16 -8.14 11.14
C ALA A 15 6.25 -8.91 10.16
N ASP A 16 4.97 -9.08 10.50
CA ASP A 16 3.99 -9.72 9.63
C ASP A 16 3.68 -8.85 8.41
N TYR A 17 3.70 -7.52 8.58
CA TYR A 17 3.48 -6.59 7.48
C TYR A 17 4.56 -6.71 6.41
N VAL A 18 5.84 -6.70 6.80
CA VAL A 18 6.98 -6.85 5.87
C VAL A 18 6.92 -8.19 5.14
N ARG A 19 6.56 -9.28 5.85
CA ARG A 19 6.68 -10.64 5.33
C ARG A 19 5.51 -11.06 4.45
N TYR A 20 4.29 -10.60 4.74
CA TYR A 20 3.07 -11.18 4.18
C TYR A 20 2.21 -10.22 3.36
N ARG A 21 2.50 -8.90 3.37
CA ARG A 21 1.76 -7.96 2.52
C ARG A 21 2.11 -8.15 1.05
N PRO A 22 1.14 -7.94 0.14
CA PRO A 22 1.38 -8.06 -1.29
C PRO A 22 2.40 -7.02 -1.76
N THR A 23 3.23 -7.43 -2.70
CA THR A 23 4.02 -6.53 -3.55
C THR A 23 3.11 -5.90 -4.61
N TYR A 24 3.70 -5.21 -5.58
CA TYR A 24 2.99 -4.65 -6.73
C TYR A 24 3.37 -5.42 -8.00
N PRO A 25 2.45 -5.56 -8.97
CA PRO A 25 2.73 -6.26 -10.22
C PRO A 25 3.79 -5.50 -11.04
N PRO A 26 4.77 -6.20 -11.67
CA PRO A 26 5.79 -5.56 -12.52
C PRO A 26 5.19 -4.71 -13.64
N ALA A 27 4.05 -5.11 -14.19
CA ALA A 27 3.32 -4.38 -15.22
C ALA A 27 2.95 -2.94 -14.80
N LEU A 28 2.84 -2.64 -13.49
CA LEU A 28 2.65 -1.29 -13.00
C LEU A 28 3.84 -0.38 -13.35
N LEU A 29 5.07 -0.85 -13.11
CA LEU A 29 6.28 -0.10 -13.45
C LEU A 29 6.45 0.07 -14.96
N ASP A 30 6.18 -0.99 -15.71
CA ASP A 30 6.23 -0.94 -17.18
C ASP A 30 5.25 0.10 -17.72
N TRP A 31 4.03 0.13 -17.19
CA TRP A 31 3.04 1.13 -17.58
C TRP A 31 3.43 2.56 -17.17
N LEU A 32 3.99 2.76 -15.97
CA LEU A 32 4.50 4.07 -15.54
C LEU A 32 5.61 4.57 -16.46
N ARG A 33 6.52 3.68 -16.89
CA ARG A 33 7.59 4.01 -17.81
C ARG A 33 7.07 4.27 -19.23
N ASP A 34 6.33 3.33 -19.81
CA ASP A 34 6.04 3.29 -21.23
C ASP A 34 4.85 4.18 -21.62
N ALA A 35 3.84 4.28 -20.75
CA ALA A 35 2.64 5.08 -21.00
C ALA A 35 2.66 6.45 -20.32
N GLN A 36 3.31 6.57 -19.14
CA GLN A 36 3.32 7.83 -18.40
C GLN A 36 4.64 8.59 -18.51
N GLY A 37 5.66 8.00 -19.12
CA GLY A 37 6.95 8.62 -19.38
C GLY A 37 7.83 8.76 -18.14
N VAL A 38 7.66 7.91 -17.14
CA VAL A 38 8.53 7.89 -15.94
C VAL A 38 9.93 7.47 -16.35
N GLY A 39 10.88 8.42 -16.32
CA GLY A 39 12.27 8.21 -16.72
C GLY A 39 13.03 7.30 -15.76
N ALA A 40 13.98 6.51 -16.28
CA ALA A 40 14.77 5.57 -15.49
C ALA A 40 15.66 6.25 -14.42
N ASP A 41 15.98 7.53 -14.60
CA ASP A 41 16.78 8.37 -13.70
C ASP A 41 15.92 9.19 -12.72
N TRP A 42 14.61 9.04 -12.79
CA TRP A 42 13.69 9.78 -11.91
C TRP A 42 13.89 9.42 -10.45
N ARG A 43 13.92 10.45 -9.61
CA ARG A 43 13.92 10.31 -8.16
C ARG A 43 12.49 10.20 -7.65
N VAL A 44 12.23 9.17 -6.86
CA VAL A 44 10.91 8.84 -6.33
C VAL A 44 10.81 9.24 -4.86
N ALA A 45 9.77 9.97 -4.49
CA ALA A 45 9.32 10.09 -3.10
C ALA A 45 8.17 9.09 -2.88
N ASP A 46 8.42 8.07 -2.07
CA ASP A 46 7.39 7.11 -1.64
C ASP A 46 6.77 7.64 -0.35
N VAL A 47 5.55 8.21 -0.44
CA VAL A 47 4.92 8.94 0.67
C VAL A 47 3.88 8.06 1.37
N GLY A 48 4.06 7.87 2.68
CA GLY A 48 3.39 6.83 3.44
C GLY A 48 3.97 5.46 3.13
N ALA A 49 5.31 5.40 3.01
CA ALA A 49 6.05 4.24 2.54
C ALA A 49 5.91 3.00 3.44
N GLY A 50 5.49 3.19 4.69
CA GLY A 50 5.38 2.10 5.64
C GLY A 50 6.71 1.37 5.82
N THR A 51 6.70 0.07 5.58
CA THR A 51 7.89 -0.79 5.69
C THR A 51 8.73 -0.85 4.41
N GLY A 52 8.40 -0.06 3.36
CA GLY A 52 9.20 0.08 2.15
C GLY A 52 8.87 -0.90 1.02
N ILE A 53 7.69 -1.53 0.99
CA ILE A 53 7.31 -2.49 -0.07
C ILE A 53 7.31 -1.81 -1.44
N SER A 54 6.67 -0.65 -1.57
CA SER A 54 6.67 0.17 -2.78
C SER A 54 8.05 0.74 -3.08
N SER A 55 8.77 1.20 -2.06
CA SER A 55 10.16 1.67 -2.20
C SER A 55 11.05 0.60 -2.84
N LYS A 56 10.94 -0.66 -2.38
CA LYS A 56 11.71 -1.77 -2.95
C LYS A 56 11.44 -1.97 -4.43
N MET A 57 10.18 -1.88 -4.86
CA MET A 57 9.81 -2.02 -6.28
C MET A 57 10.56 -1.01 -7.16
N PHE A 58 10.63 0.26 -6.75
CA PHE A 58 11.36 1.29 -7.49
C PHE A 58 12.88 1.14 -7.39
N LEU A 59 13.40 0.71 -6.24
CA LEU A 59 14.84 0.44 -6.06
C LEU A 59 15.31 -0.70 -6.96
N ASP A 60 14.53 -1.77 -7.06
CA ASP A 60 14.81 -2.93 -7.94
C ASP A 60 14.81 -2.51 -9.42
N ALA A 61 14.01 -1.52 -9.79
CA ALA A 61 14.00 -0.91 -11.12
C ALA A 61 15.13 0.11 -11.34
N GLY A 62 15.95 0.39 -10.33
CA GLY A 62 17.11 1.27 -10.43
C GLY A 62 16.90 2.73 -10.06
N HIS A 63 15.71 3.12 -9.62
CA HIS A 63 15.43 4.49 -9.20
C HIS A 63 16.09 4.83 -7.85
N ALA A 64 16.38 6.11 -7.64
CA ALA A 64 16.66 6.63 -6.32
C ALA A 64 15.34 6.89 -5.57
N VAL A 65 15.23 6.40 -4.34
CA VAL A 65 13.99 6.47 -3.57
C VAL A 65 14.23 7.14 -2.21
N VAL A 66 13.37 8.09 -1.89
CA VAL A 66 13.22 8.61 -0.53
C VAL A 66 11.88 8.18 0.04
N ALA A 67 11.91 7.32 1.05
CA ALA A 67 10.73 6.90 1.80
C ALA A 67 10.35 7.98 2.82
N VAL A 68 9.11 8.47 2.76
CA VAL A 68 8.55 9.43 3.71
C VAL A 68 7.54 8.71 4.59
N GLU A 69 7.87 8.49 5.89
CA GLU A 69 7.04 7.70 6.80
C GLU A 69 7.10 8.27 8.23
N PRO A 70 5.98 8.71 8.80
CA PRO A 70 5.94 9.28 10.15
C PRO A 70 6.04 8.22 11.27
N ASN A 71 5.62 6.96 11.01
CA ASN A 71 5.69 5.91 12.01
C ASN A 71 7.13 5.41 12.15
N ALA A 72 7.75 5.66 13.30
CA ALA A 72 9.15 5.30 13.55
C ALA A 72 9.42 3.81 13.38
N ALA A 73 8.55 2.92 13.90
CA ALA A 73 8.75 1.47 13.81
C ALA A 73 8.68 0.95 12.37
N MET A 74 7.78 1.51 11.54
CA MET A 74 7.71 1.18 10.11
C MET A 74 8.92 1.73 9.35
N ARG A 75 9.31 2.96 9.63
CA ARG A 75 10.48 3.60 9.02
C ARG A 75 11.78 2.86 9.36
N GLU A 76 11.96 2.43 10.60
CA GLU A 76 13.10 1.61 11.04
C GLU A 76 13.11 0.24 10.32
N ALA A 77 11.96 -0.40 10.15
CA ALA A 77 11.87 -1.64 9.37
C ALA A 77 12.26 -1.43 7.90
N ALA A 78 11.83 -0.34 7.27
CA ALA A 78 12.25 0.01 5.92
C ALA A 78 13.76 0.24 5.83
N VAL A 79 14.35 0.97 6.78
CA VAL A 79 15.80 1.21 6.86
C VAL A 79 16.57 -0.10 7.09
N THR A 80 16.08 -0.97 7.97
CA THR A 80 16.70 -2.29 8.21
C THR A 80 16.68 -3.15 6.95
N TRP A 81 15.61 -3.11 6.20
CA TRP A 81 15.44 -3.92 5.00
C TRP A 81 16.19 -3.35 3.79
N LEU A 82 16.10 -2.04 3.56
CA LEU A 82 16.52 -1.39 2.31
C LEU A 82 17.75 -0.50 2.45
N GLY A 83 18.16 -0.17 3.68
CA GLY A 83 19.24 0.79 3.97
C GLY A 83 20.61 0.40 3.45
N GLY A 84 20.83 -0.86 3.07
CA GLY A 84 22.06 -1.30 2.37
C GLY A 84 22.12 -0.84 0.89
N ASN A 85 21.02 -0.35 0.31
CA ASN A 85 21.02 0.17 -1.04
C ASN A 85 21.40 1.67 -1.03
N PRO A 86 22.48 2.10 -1.72
CA PRO A 86 22.94 3.49 -1.72
C PRO A 86 21.95 4.48 -2.37
N ARG A 87 20.96 3.99 -3.09
CA ARG A 87 19.88 4.79 -3.70
C ARG A 87 18.65 4.95 -2.80
N PHE A 88 18.66 4.33 -1.60
CA PHE A 88 17.57 4.43 -0.63
C PHE A 88 17.90 5.43 0.47
N SER A 89 16.90 6.22 0.84
CA SER A 89 16.90 7.02 2.06
C SER A 89 15.49 7.02 2.68
N ALA A 90 15.40 7.27 3.97
CA ALA A 90 14.13 7.41 4.67
C ALA A 90 14.13 8.65 5.56
N VAL A 91 13.01 9.34 5.61
CA VAL A 91 12.82 10.57 6.40
C VAL A 91 11.56 10.47 7.27
N ASP A 92 11.61 11.12 8.41
CA ASP A 92 10.43 11.38 9.23
C ASP A 92 9.64 12.52 8.59
N GLY A 93 8.49 12.18 8.03
CA GLY A 93 7.67 13.15 7.32
C GLY A 93 6.26 12.62 7.11
N ARG A 94 5.35 13.55 6.85
CA ARG A 94 3.93 13.29 6.58
C ARG A 94 3.58 13.78 5.18
N ALA A 95 2.45 13.35 4.66
CA ALA A 95 2.00 13.75 3.32
C ALA A 95 1.80 15.26 3.16
N ASP A 96 1.51 15.97 4.25
CA ASP A 96 1.32 17.42 4.33
C ASP A 96 2.59 18.20 4.75
N ALA A 97 3.65 17.46 5.12
CA ALA A 97 4.94 18.01 5.57
C ALA A 97 6.04 16.94 5.39
N THR A 98 6.46 16.70 4.15
CA THR A 98 7.40 15.60 3.79
C THR A 98 8.83 15.83 4.27
N THR A 99 9.18 17.05 4.67
CA THR A 99 10.55 17.49 5.00
C THR A 99 11.53 17.50 3.81
N LEU A 100 11.03 17.21 2.59
CA LEU A 100 11.82 17.27 1.36
C LEU A 100 11.96 18.72 0.87
N ASN A 101 13.03 19.00 0.13
CA ASN A 101 13.22 20.31 -0.51
C ASN A 101 12.23 20.51 -1.65
N ASP A 102 11.98 21.78 -1.98
CA ASP A 102 11.20 22.19 -3.15
C ASP A 102 11.82 21.60 -4.42
N ALA A 103 10.98 21.18 -5.36
CA ALA A 103 11.37 20.69 -6.67
C ALA A 103 12.54 19.66 -6.63
N SER A 104 12.46 18.69 -5.69
CA SER A 104 13.55 17.74 -5.42
C SER A 104 13.30 16.32 -5.93
N VAL A 105 12.06 16.00 -6.34
CA VAL A 105 11.67 14.68 -6.82
C VAL A 105 10.91 14.76 -8.14
N ASP A 106 10.96 13.69 -8.94
CA ASP A 106 10.30 13.62 -10.24
C ASP A 106 8.97 12.85 -10.18
N LEU A 107 8.85 11.91 -9.22
CA LEU A 107 7.64 11.16 -8.95
C LEU A 107 7.33 11.16 -7.46
N VAL A 108 6.11 11.49 -7.11
CA VAL A 108 5.51 11.16 -5.80
C VAL A 108 4.68 9.89 -5.99
N PHE A 109 5.05 8.82 -5.29
CA PHE A 109 4.29 7.58 -5.27
C PHE A 109 3.61 7.40 -3.93
N VAL A 110 2.33 7.04 -3.93
CA VAL A 110 1.55 6.76 -2.72
C VAL A 110 0.89 5.41 -2.87
N ALA A 111 1.30 4.46 -2.07
CA ALA A 111 0.78 3.10 -2.11
C ALA A 111 0.00 2.76 -0.84
N GLN A 112 -1.28 2.44 -0.95
CA GLN A 112 -2.15 2.05 0.18
C GLN A 112 -2.25 3.09 1.32
N ALA A 113 -1.86 4.33 1.11
CA ALA A 113 -1.74 5.33 2.19
C ALA A 113 -2.62 6.55 2.01
N PHE A 114 -3.04 6.89 0.80
CA PHE A 114 -3.72 8.15 0.48
C PHE A 114 -5.00 8.39 1.32
N HIS A 115 -5.72 7.36 1.70
CA HIS A 115 -6.93 7.45 2.53
C HIS A 115 -6.67 7.92 3.98
N TRP A 116 -5.40 8.01 4.39
CA TRP A 116 -4.98 8.58 5.67
C TRP A 116 -4.65 10.06 5.59
N PHE A 117 -4.50 10.61 4.40
CA PHE A 117 -4.05 11.97 4.18
C PHE A 117 -5.21 12.99 4.25
N ASP A 118 -4.87 14.23 4.53
CA ASP A 118 -5.74 15.37 4.21
C ASP A 118 -5.49 15.76 2.75
N PRO A 119 -6.44 15.51 1.83
CA PRO A 119 -6.16 15.62 0.41
C PRO A 119 -5.72 17.02 -0.06
N PRO A 120 -6.31 18.13 0.46
CA PRO A 120 -5.86 19.48 0.09
C PRO A 120 -4.43 19.80 0.54
N SER A 121 -4.05 19.39 1.76
CA SER A 121 -2.71 19.65 2.29
C SER A 121 -1.65 18.78 1.61
N ALA A 122 -1.95 17.51 1.36
CA ALA A 122 -1.09 16.61 0.60
C ALA A 122 -0.86 17.15 -0.82
N ARG A 123 -1.90 17.68 -1.49
CA ARG A 123 -1.78 18.27 -2.82
C ARG A 123 -0.80 19.43 -2.85
N ARG A 124 -0.88 20.36 -1.89
CA ARG A 124 0.05 21.51 -1.80
C ARG A 124 1.48 21.07 -1.59
N GLU A 125 1.68 20.08 -0.71
CA GLU A 125 3.01 19.55 -0.42
C GLU A 125 3.59 18.78 -1.63
N PHE A 126 2.80 17.95 -2.31
CA PHE A 126 3.23 17.25 -3.51
C PHE A 126 3.59 18.23 -4.64
N HIS A 127 2.77 19.27 -4.85
CA HIS A 127 3.11 20.35 -5.78
C HIS A 127 4.47 20.99 -5.45
N ARG A 128 4.74 21.26 -4.16
CA ARG A 128 5.98 21.89 -3.71
C ARG A 128 7.22 21.05 -3.98
N ILE A 129 7.16 19.75 -3.68
CA ILE A 129 8.33 18.86 -3.79
C ILE A 129 8.57 18.32 -5.19
N LEU A 130 7.54 18.29 -6.05
CA LEU A 130 7.67 17.84 -7.44
C LEU A 130 8.42 18.87 -8.30
N ARG A 131 9.32 18.36 -9.13
CA ARG A 131 9.92 19.15 -10.21
C ARG A 131 8.88 19.49 -11.27
N LYS A 132 9.16 20.52 -12.06
CA LYS A 132 8.32 20.87 -13.21
C LYS A 132 8.20 19.66 -14.16
N GLY A 133 6.97 19.25 -14.46
CA GLY A 133 6.66 18.07 -15.26
C GLY A 133 6.72 16.75 -14.49
N GLY A 134 6.97 16.79 -13.18
CA GLY A 134 6.88 15.63 -12.30
C GLY A 134 5.44 15.17 -12.08
N LEU A 135 5.29 13.92 -11.68
CA LEU A 135 4.01 13.23 -11.56
C LEU A 135 3.73 12.78 -10.14
N ALA A 136 2.45 12.69 -9.79
CA ALA A 136 2.00 11.88 -8.67
C ALA A 136 1.29 10.63 -9.17
N ALA A 137 1.55 9.48 -8.53
CA ALA A 137 0.89 8.22 -8.79
C ALA A 137 0.35 7.65 -7.49
N ILE A 138 -0.96 7.44 -7.43
CA ILE A 138 -1.68 6.93 -6.25
C ILE A 138 -2.14 5.52 -6.56
N CYS A 139 -1.74 4.55 -5.74
CA CYS A 139 -1.93 3.13 -6.02
C CYS A 139 -2.63 2.38 -4.87
N TRP A 140 -3.51 1.47 -5.22
CA TRP A 140 -4.12 0.50 -4.29
C TRP A 140 -4.06 -0.91 -4.84
N ASN A 141 -3.72 -1.85 -3.96
CA ASN A 141 -3.99 -3.28 -4.13
C ASN A 141 -5.31 -3.59 -3.41
N SER A 142 -6.39 -3.64 -4.12
CA SER A 142 -7.69 -4.01 -3.58
C SER A 142 -7.85 -5.53 -3.65
N ARG A 143 -8.06 -6.19 -2.50
CA ARG A 143 -8.38 -7.61 -2.51
C ARG A 143 -9.70 -7.84 -3.26
N ARG A 144 -9.75 -8.84 -4.14
CA ARG A 144 -11.00 -9.28 -4.72
C ARG A 144 -11.89 -9.93 -3.65
N LEU A 145 -13.18 -9.64 -3.70
CA LEU A 145 -14.15 -10.12 -2.73
C LEU A 145 -14.86 -11.39 -3.22
N ASP A 146 -14.78 -11.64 -4.52
CA ASP A 146 -15.45 -12.72 -5.23
C ASP A 146 -14.54 -13.35 -6.28
N GLY A 147 -15.09 -14.20 -7.15
CA GLY A 147 -14.37 -14.87 -8.24
C GLY A 147 -13.88 -16.28 -7.87
N THR A 148 -13.63 -16.57 -6.60
CA THR A 148 -13.30 -17.93 -6.14
C THR A 148 -14.03 -18.26 -4.84
N PRO A 149 -14.28 -19.56 -4.53
CA PRO A 149 -14.85 -19.97 -3.24
C PRO A 149 -14.04 -19.48 -2.03
N PHE A 150 -12.71 -19.42 -2.18
CA PHE A 150 -11.82 -18.90 -1.14
C PHE A 150 -12.08 -17.41 -0.88
N LEU A 151 -12.14 -16.57 -1.90
CA LEU A 151 -12.33 -15.11 -1.73
C LEU A 151 -13.67 -14.78 -1.08
N VAL A 152 -14.74 -15.46 -1.52
CA VAL A 152 -16.08 -15.35 -0.91
C VAL A 152 -16.07 -15.76 0.56
N GLY A 153 -15.45 -16.93 0.85
CA GLY A 153 -15.33 -17.41 2.22
C GLY A 153 -14.48 -16.51 3.13
N TYR A 154 -13.41 -15.95 2.58
CA TYR A 154 -12.54 -15.03 3.30
C TYR A 154 -13.25 -13.69 3.60
N GLU A 155 -14.07 -13.20 2.68
CA GLU A 155 -14.91 -12.02 2.92
C GLU A 155 -15.92 -12.27 4.06
N ALA A 156 -16.61 -13.40 4.01
CA ALA A 156 -17.55 -13.81 5.07
C ALA A 156 -16.84 -13.96 6.44
N LEU A 157 -15.62 -14.48 6.46
CA LEU A 157 -14.79 -14.60 7.67
C LEU A 157 -14.47 -13.22 8.26
N LEU A 158 -14.09 -12.25 7.43
CA LEU A 158 -13.80 -10.89 7.88
C LEU A 158 -15.05 -10.17 8.42
N GLN A 159 -16.19 -10.35 7.77
CA GLN A 159 -17.47 -9.79 8.21
C GLN A 159 -17.92 -10.38 9.57
N THR A 160 -17.66 -11.68 9.77
CA THR A 160 -18.09 -12.40 10.98
C THR A 160 -17.21 -12.08 12.19
N TYR A 161 -15.91 -12.06 12.02
CA TYR A 161 -14.95 -12.03 13.12
C TYR A 161 -14.12 -10.73 13.19
N GLY A 162 -14.07 -9.95 12.10
CA GLY A 162 -13.26 -8.73 12.05
C GLY A 162 -13.75 -7.65 13.01
N THR A 163 -12.81 -6.90 13.56
CA THR A 163 -13.08 -5.68 14.32
C THR A 163 -13.00 -4.49 13.36
N ASP A 164 -13.96 -3.59 13.34
CA ASP A 164 -13.99 -2.37 12.49
C ASP A 164 -13.88 -2.65 10.96
N TYR A 165 -14.13 -3.88 10.50
CA TYR A 165 -13.90 -4.25 9.10
C TYR A 165 -14.72 -3.39 8.12
N THR A 166 -16.02 -3.22 8.37
CA THR A 166 -16.93 -2.43 7.53
C THR A 166 -16.47 -0.98 7.38
N SER A 167 -15.96 -0.37 8.43
CA SER A 167 -15.49 1.02 8.42
C SER A 167 -14.19 1.24 7.63
N VAL A 168 -13.42 0.16 7.41
CA VAL A 168 -12.15 0.20 6.67
C VAL A 168 -12.37 -0.04 5.17
N ALA A 169 -13.31 -0.90 4.81
CA ALA A 169 -13.61 -1.25 3.42
C ALA A 169 -14.10 -0.05 2.56
N GLU A 170 -14.73 0.95 3.19
CA GLU A 170 -15.27 2.12 2.51
C GLU A 170 -14.25 3.25 2.22
N ARG A 171 -12.98 3.08 2.60
CA ARG A 171 -11.97 4.16 2.56
C ARG A 171 -11.18 4.28 1.28
N TYR A 172 -11.37 3.40 0.33
CA TYR A 172 -10.65 3.47 -0.94
C TYR A 172 -11.22 4.58 -1.83
N ALA A 173 -10.34 5.42 -2.39
CA ALA A 173 -10.75 6.40 -3.36
C ALA A 173 -11.09 5.71 -4.69
N ASP A 174 -12.19 6.12 -5.28
CA ASP A 174 -12.59 5.73 -6.63
C ASP A 174 -12.02 6.70 -7.67
N GLU A 175 -12.15 6.36 -8.94
CA GLU A 175 -11.66 7.19 -10.04
C GLU A 175 -12.28 8.61 -10.06
N PRO A 176 -13.59 8.82 -9.82
CA PRO A 176 -14.16 10.16 -9.74
C PRO A 176 -13.48 11.05 -8.70
N ARG A 177 -13.24 10.55 -7.50
CA ARG A 177 -12.53 11.30 -6.44
C ARG A 177 -11.08 11.60 -6.82
N MET A 178 -10.41 10.68 -7.49
CA MET A 178 -9.04 10.90 -7.95
C MET A 178 -9.00 11.92 -9.09
N ARG A 179 -9.95 11.88 -10.04
CA ARG A 179 -10.08 12.92 -11.07
C ARG A 179 -10.31 14.30 -10.46
N GLU A 180 -11.15 14.39 -9.45
CA GLU A 180 -11.39 15.65 -8.72
C GLU A 180 -10.11 16.11 -8.02
N TRP A 181 -9.39 15.22 -7.35
CA TRP A 181 -8.16 15.55 -6.64
C TRP A 181 -7.06 16.06 -7.56
N PHE A 182 -6.83 15.41 -8.70
CA PHE A 182 -5.86 15.87 -9.70
C PHE A 182 -6.35 17.11 -10.47
N GLY A 183 -7.66 17.27 -10.65
CA GLY A 183 -8.24 18.37 -11.40
C GLY A 183 -7.72 18.44 -12.84
N SER A 184 -7.23 19.63 -13.27
CA SER A 184 -6.64 19.84 -14.60
C SER A 184 -5.36 19.04 -14.86
N GLY A 185 -4.71 18.52 -13.80
CA GLY A 185 -3.51 17.71 -13.91
C GLY A 185 -3.77 16.22 -14.11
N TRP A 186 -5.02 15.77 -14.11
CA TRP A 186 -5.35 14.36 -14.38
C TRP A 186 -4.76 13.89 -15.71
N ARG A 187 -4.10 12.72 -15.70
CA ARG A 187 -3.59 12.09 -16.93
C ARG A 187 -4.33 10.80 -17.24
N ASP A 188 -4.19 9.78 -16.39
CA ASP A 188 -4.65 8.45 -16.75
C ASP A 188 -4.84 7.54 -15.51
N THR A 189 -5.44 6.37 -15.74
CA THR A 189 -5.58 5.29 -14.76
C THR A 189 -5.37 3.94 -15.43
N ALA A 190 -4.80 3.00 -14.69
CA ALA A 190 -4.68 1.60 -15.14
C ALA A 190 -5.03 0.62 -14.02
N GLY A 191 -5.46 -0.57 -14.42
CA GLY A 191 -5.73 -1.70 -13.55
C GLY A 191 -4.88 -2.90 -13.94
N PHE A 192 -4.36 -3.62 -12.95
CA PHE A 192 -3.54 -4.81 -13.15
C PHE A 192 -4.02 -5.92 -12.23
N ASP A 193 -4.13 -7.11 -12.78
CA ASP A 193 -4.33 -8.32 -12.00
C ASP A 193 -3.05 -8.64 -11.22
N HIS A 194 -3.22 -8.98 -9.97
CA HIS A 194 -2.12 -9.39 -9.10
C HIS A 194 -2.58 -10.50 -8.17
N CYS A 195 -1.70 -11.43 -7.81
CA CYS A 195 -2.00 -12.49 -6.86
C CYS A 195 -0.81 -12.84 -5.97
N GLN A 196 -1.11 -13.37 -4.80
CA GLN A 196 -0.16 -14.04 -3.92
C GLN A 196 -0.55 -15.51 -3.78
N TRP A 197 0.40 -16.43 -3.96
CA TRP A 197 0.22 -17.83 -3.63
C TRP A 197 0.69 -18.06 -2.19
N LEU A 198 -0.28 -18.34 -1.30
CA LEU A 198 -0.05 -18.40 0.14
C LEU A 198 -0.29 -19.84 0.63
N ASP A 199 0.67 -20.38 1.38
CA ASP A 199 0.44 -21.50 2.28
C ASP A 199 -0.34 -21.02 3.52
N PHE A 200 -0.72 -21.93 4.41
CA PHE A 200 -1.53 -21.56 5.57
C PHE A 200 -0.82 -20.56 6.52
N GLU A 201 0.48 -20.72 6.74
CA GLU A 201 1.28 -19.81 7.58
C GLU A 201 1.28 -18.39 7.00
N ALA A 202 1.55 -18.28 5.70
CA ALA A 202 1.55 -16.99 5.00
C ALA A 202 0.14 -16.37 4.98
N LEU A 203 -0.92 -17.17 4.76
CA LEU A 203 -2.29 -16.71 4.80
C LEU A 203 -2.67 -16.17 6.19
N ARG A 204 -2.32 -16.90 7.25
CA ARG A 204 -2.53 -16.47 8.64
C ARG A 204 -1.76 -15.16 8.92
N GLY A 205 -0.49 -15.09 8.54
CA GLY A 205 0.31 -13.88 8.70
C GLY A 205 -0.26 -12.69 7.91
N ARG A 206 -0.75 -12.93 6.68
CA ARG A 206 -1.44 -11.93 5.87
C ARG A 206 -2.69 -11.39 6.56
N LEU A 207 -3.52 -12.28 7.15
CA LEU A 207 -4.69 -11.89 7.94
C LEU A 207 -4.27 -11.06 9.15
N MET A 208 -3.32 -11.54 9.95
CA MET A 208 -2.87 -10.89 11.19
C MET A 208 -2.17 -9.55 10.95
N SER A 209 -1.63 -9.31 9.76
CA SER A 209 -1.08 -8.00 9.36
C SER A 209 -2.17 -6.93 9.15
N SER A 210 -3.44 -7.31 9.10
CA SER A 210 -4.56 -6.39 8.85
C SER A 210 -5.03 -5.72 10.14
N SER A 211 -5.34 -4.42 10.08
CA SER A 211 -5.74 -3.62 11.25
C SER A 211 -7.04 -4.08 11.89
N TYR A 212 -7.90 -4.72 11.11
CA TYR A 212 -9.20 -5.25 11.51
C TYR A 212 -9.18 -6.70 12.03
N ALA A 213 -8.03 -7.38 11.95
CA ALA A 213 -7.92 -8.72 12.53
C ALA A 213 -7.88 -8.63 14.07
N PRO A 214 -8.71 -9.39 14.80
CA PRO A 214 -8.70 -9.41 16.25
C PRO A 214 -7.34 -9.89 16.78
N LYS A 215 -6.80 -9.17 17.77
CA LYS A 215 -5.53 -9.51 18.42
C LYS A 215 -5.68 -10.75 19.29
N ASP A 216 -4.55 -11.37 19.62
CA ASP A 216 -4.49 -12.45 20.61
C ASP A 216 -5.15 -12.00 21.93
N GLY A 217 -5.94 -12.89 22.54
CA GLY A 217 -6.77 -12.60 23.71
C GLY A 217 -8.16 -11.99 23.42
N HIS A 218 -8.43 -11.55 22.18
CA HIS A 218 -9.77 -11.14 21.79
C HIS A 218 -10.68 -12.35 21.58
N PRO A 219 -11.97 -12.34 22.02
CA PRO A 219 -12.89 -13.49 21.89
C PRO A 219 -13.00 -14.06 20.47
N ASN A 220 -12.92 -13.21 19.45
CA ASN A 220 -13.01 -13.61 18.05
C ASN A 220 -11.69 -14.16 17.47
N HIS A 221 -10.55 -14.06 18.18
CA HIS A 221 -9.26 -14.44 17.62
C HIS A 221 -9.18 -15.93 17.28
N ALA A 222 -9.36 -16.80 18.28
CA ALA A 222 -9.27 -18.25 18.09
C ALA A 222 -10.33 -18.78 17.10
N PRO A 223 -11.63 -18.37 17.21
CA PRO A 223 -12.64 -18.77 16.23
C PRO A 223 -12.31 -18.33 14.79
N MET A 224 -11.73 -17.14 14.61
CA MET A 224 -11.32 -16.64 13.28
C MET A 224 -10.20 -17.49 12.68
N ILE A 225 -9.20 -17.85 13.47
CA ILE A 225 -8.08 -18.70 12.99
C ILE A 225 -8.58 -20.11 12.64
N GLU A 226 -9.48 -20.68 13.46
CA GLU A 226 -10.07 -21.99 13.16
C GLU A 226 -10.91 -21.97 11.87
N ALA A 227 -11.72 -20.93 11.68
CA ALA A 227 -12.51 -20.76 10.45
C ALA A 227 -11.62 -20.53 9.23
N LEU A 228 -10.50 -19.78 9.36
CA LEU A 228 -9.52 -19.60 8.32
C LEU A 228 -8.86 -20.92 7.90
N HIS A 229 -8.53 -21.78 8.89
CA HIS A 229 -7.94 -23.10 8.62
C HIS A 229 -8.89 -24.01 7.84
N LYS A 230 -10.15 -24.07 8.26
CA LYS A 230 -11.19 -24.83 7.54
C LYS A 230 -11.39 -24.34 6.12
N LEU A 231 -11.39 -23.02 5.92
CA LEU A 231 -11.50 -22.41 4.60
C LEU A 231 -10.29 -22.75 3.72
N PHE A 232 -9.09 -22.68 4.28
CA PHE A 232 -7.86 -23.06 3.59
C PHE A 232 -7.91 -24.53 3.17
N ASP A 233 -8.21 -25.45 4.08
CA ASP A 233 -8.27 -26.90 3.79
C ASP A 233 -9.26 -27.23 2.67
N THR A 234 -10.36 -26.48 2.60
CA THR A 234 -11.40 -26.67 1.57
C THR A 234 -11.00 -26.14 0.20
N CYS A 235 -10.20 -25.07 0.15
CA CYS A 235 -9.95 -24.30 -1.08
C CYS A 235 -8.53 -24.44 -1.61
N GLN A 236 -7.60 -24.99 -0.83
CA GLN A 236 -6.19 -25.09 -1.23
C GLN A 236 -6.00 -26.04 -2.41
N VAL A 237 -4.98 -25.75 -3.24
CA VAL A 237 -4.46 -26.59 -4.30
C VAL A 237 -2.96 -26.71 -4.09
N ASP A 238 -2.46 -27.94 -3.97
CA ASP A 238 -1.05 -28.21 -3.70
C ASP A 238 -0.47 -27.46 -2.48
N GLY A 239 -1.26 -27.36 -1.40
CA GLY A 239 -0.86 -26.70 -0.17
C GLY A 239 -0.86 -25.17 -0.21
N LYS A 240 -1.48 -24.55 -1.23
CA LYS A 240 -1.55 -23.11 -1.40
C LYS A 240 -2.93 -22.64 -1.85
N ILE A 241 -3.21 -21.38 -1.62
CA ILE A 241 -4.37 -20.67 -2.19
C ILE A 241 -3.90 -19.46 -2.98
N SER A 242 -4.65 -19.08 -4.02
CA SER A 242 -4.49 -17.80 -4.69
C SER A 242 -5.24 -16.73 -3.92
N PHE A 243 -4.54 -15.67 -3.55
CA PHE A 243 -5.11 -14.49 -2.92
C PHE A 243 -5.02 -13.34 -3.91
N ASP A 244 -6.15 -13.05 -4.55
CA ASP A 244 -6.19 -12.20 -5.74
C ASP A 244 -6.50 -10.74 -5.40
N TYR A 245 -5.89 -9.84 -6.16
CA TYR A 245 -6.02 -8.40 -6.02
C TYR A 245 -6.28 -7.73 -7.38
N ASP A 246 -6.99 -6.62 -7.33
CA ASP A 246 -7.00 -5.60 -8.36
C ASP A 246 -6.05 -4.48 -7.93
N THR A 247 -4.92 -4.37 -8.63
CA THR A 247 -4.00 -3.24 -8.44
C THR A 247 -4.44 -2.11 -9.34
N ARG A 248 -4.83 -0.98 -8.75
CA ARG A 248 -5.29 0.18 -9.50
C ARG A 248 -4.41 1.38 -9.22
N VAL A 249 -3.99 2.08 -10.26
CA VAL A 249 -3.14 3.28 -10.18
C VAL A 249 -3.78 4.44 -10.90
N TYR A 250 -3.66 5.63 -10.32
CA TYR A 250 -4.13 6.91 -10.84
C TYR A 250 -2.96 7.85 -10.93
N VAL A 251 -2.77 8.48 -12.08
CA VAL A 251 -1.59 9.32 -12.37
C VAL A 251 -1.99 10.69 -12.87
N GLY A 252 -1.26 11.70 -12.46
CA GLY A 252 -1.42 13.06 -12.95
C GLY A 252 -0.30 13.99 -12.50
N GLU A 253 -0.28 15.18 -13.07
CA GLU A 253 0.45 16.32 -12.52
C GLU A 253 -0.32 16.88 -11.32
N VAL A 254 0.38 17.54 -10.43
CA VAL A 254 -0.23 18.20 -9.25
C VAL A 254 -0.12 19.70 -9.45
N PRO A 255 -1.17 20.35 -10.02
CA PRO A 255 -1.19 21.78 -10.29
C PRO A 255 -1.35 22.62 -9.03
#